data_4f8f2f5e0a1ca90f8c965754641fe755
#
_entry.id   4f8f2f5e0a1ca90f8c965754641fe755
#
_cell.length_a   1.000
_cell.length_b   1.000
_cell.length_c   1.000
_cell.angle_alpha   90.00
_cell.angle_beta   90.00
_cell.angle_gamma   90.00
#
_symmetry.space_group_name_H-M   'P 1'
#
loop_
_entity.id
_entity.type
_entity.pdbx_description
1 polymer ?
#
loop_
_entity_poly.entity_id
_entity_poly.type
_entity_poly.pdbx_seq_one_letter_code
_entity_poly.pdbx_strand_id
1 'polypeptide(L)'
;VSVVSLGRKNVLVQELPAVEGLARVDVVCLDKTGTLTEGKLAFSKLEELDGSPADHERLVQVLGAFGSDKASKSSTLEAIAESFPAPPGWEITGRVPFSSLRKWSADSFGEQGLWVLGAPEVLFDRTGAPDLADKVNAVAAGGLRVLLLARAGGEIQGETLPDSLEPAALLVFEERVRADAQETLHYFTEQGVTIKVISGDNPVTVGAVAERAGVPDIGEPMDARKLPVDIAELAGVLEETTVFGRVTPDQKEAMVEALQSKGHVVAMTGDGVNDVLALKKADIGIAMGSGSPATKGVAQLVLLDGRFSTLPSVVAEGRRVIGNMERVANLFLTKTVYATLLSIAIGLAGWAFIFLPRHLTLVSGLTIGAPAFILSFAPNKARYRPGFVKRVMRFTIPAGIVAALAAFSAAVLSHIYPWINLQESRTTATLVLCILGLWILGVLCKPWTWWKEGLVATMVLGLVVILAVPWLRDFFALDLPQFTIIVQTAAISAAGIVLMELAWGVTGWRTRAQRAKLRAAS
;
A
#
# COMPACT_ATOMS: atom_id res chain seq x y z
N VAL A 1 -3.05 12.42 -10.92
CA VAL A 1 -1.65 12.69 -10.47
C VAL A 1 -1.05 11.44 -9.84
N SER A 2 -1.65 10.88 -8.80
CA SER A 2 -1.08 9.76 -8.04
C SER A 2 -0.97 8.47 -8.84
N VAL A 3 -1.95 8.15 -9.70
CA VAL A 3 -1.86 7.00 -10.60
C VAL A 3 -0.66 7.11 -11.55
N VAL A 4 -0.41 8.30 -12.11
CA VAL A 4 0.77 8.55 -12.95
C VAL A 4 2.06 8.44 -12.14
N SER A 5 2.07 8.94 -10.90
CA SER A 5 3.22 8.81 -9.98
C SER A 5 3.52 7.35 -9.65
N LEU A 6 2.48 6.55 -9.38
CA LEU A 6 2.60 5.11 -9.10
C LEU A 6 2.99 4.33 -10.35
N GLY A 7 2.43 4.66 -11.52
CA GLY A 7 2.81 4.04 -12.79
C GLY A 7 4.31 4.21 -13.12
N ARG A 8 4.89 5.37 -12.82
CA ARG A 8 6.35 5.60 -12.94
C ARG A 8 7.19 4.75 -11.98
N LYS A 9 6.57 4.19 -10.95
CA LYS A 9 7.19 3.29 -9.97
C LYS A 9 6.82 1.82 -10.22
N ASN A 10 6.39 1.48 -11.43
CA ASN A 10 5.97 0.14 -11.83
C ASN A 10 4.79 -0.41 -11.00
N VAL A 11 3.89 0.45 -10.54
CA VAL A 11 2.65 0.06 -9.87
C VAL A 11 1.46 0.34 -10.78
N LEU A 12 0.75 -0.71 -11.17
CA LEU A 12 -0.50 -0.60 -11.89
C LEU A 12 -1.65 -0.44 -10.88
N VAL A 13 -2.37 0.66 -11.00
CA VAL A 13 -3.57 0.93 -10.21
C VAL A 13 -4.78 0.53 -11.04
N GLN A 14 -5.50 -0.48 -10.62
CA GLN A 14 -6.71 -0.95 -11.31
C GLN A 14 -7.96 -0.23 -10.79
N GLU A 15 -7.97 0.12 -9.50
CA GLU A 15 -9.06 0.86 -8.88
C GLU A 15 -8.56 2.14 -8.22
N LEU A 16 -9.12 3.29 -8.59
CA LEU A 16 -8.72 4.59 -8.04
C LEU A 16 -8.88 4.70 -6.51
N PRO A 17 -9.95 4.16 -5.89
CA PRO A 17 -10.11 4.18 -4.43
C PRO A 17 -9.00 3.46 -3.66
N ALA A 18 -8.32 2.49 -4.29
CA ALA A 18 -7.24 1.74 -3.66
C ALA A 18 -6.08 2.65 -3.20
N VAL A 19 -5.76 3.70 -3.97
CA VAL A 19 -4.71 4.65 -3.60
C VAL A 19 -5.05 5.40 -2.31
N GLU A 20 -6.34 5.72 -2.12
CA GLU A 20 -6.84 6.33 -0.88
C GLU A 20 -6.87 5.32 0.26
N GLY A 21 -7.35 4.10 -0.01
CA GLY A 21 -7.43 3.00 0.95
C GLY A 21 -6.09 2.66 1.58
N LEU A 22 -5.01 2.62 0.78
CA LEU A 22 -3.65 2.36 1.27
C LEU A 22 -3.18 3.28 2.41
N ALA A 23 -3.62 4.53 2.41
CA ALA A 23 -3.28 5.44 3.48
C ALA A 23 -3.90 5.06 4.83
N ARG A 24 -4.98 4.28 4.79
CA ARG A 24 -5.77 3.85 5.97
C ARG A 24 -5.34 2.49 6.49
N VAL A 25 -4.60 1.72 5.70
CA VAL A 25 -4.13 0.38 6.07
C VAL A 25 -3.39 0.43 7.40
N ASP A 26 -3.83 -0.40 8.33
CA ASP A 26 -3.24 -0.62 9.65
C ASP A 26 -2.82 -2.07 9.88
N VAL A 27 -3.29 -3.01 9.02
CA VAL A 27 -2.83 -4.40 9.00
C VAL A 27 -2.45 -4.80 7.58
N VAL A 28 -1.28 -5.41 7.41
CA VAL A 28 -0.83 -6.00 6.16
C VAL A 28 -0.69 -7.51 6.34
N CYS A 29 -1.49 -8.28 5.59
CA CYS A 29 -1.38 -9.73 5.49
C CYS A 29 -0.47 -10.07 4.31
N LEU A 30 0.65 -10.72 4.60
CA LEU A 30 1.66 -11.08 3.63
C LEU A 30 1.60 -12.59 3.36
N ASP A 31 1.44 -12.97 2.09
CA ASP A 31 1.77 -14.33 1.71
C ASP A 31 3.29 -14.53 1.80
N LYS A 32 3.75 -15.72 2.18
CA LYS A 32 5.18 -16.04 2.30
C LYS A 32 5.84 -16.06 0.91
N THR A 33 5.28 -16.91 0.03
CA THR A 33 5.88 -17.24 -1.26
C THR A 33 5.67 -16.10 -2.26
N GLY A 34 6.71 -15.76 -3.03
CA GLY A 34 6.63 -14.66 -4.00
C GLY A 34 6.52 -13.24 -3.41
N THR A 35 6.24 -13.10 -2.10
CA THR A 35 6.18 -11.81 -1.39
C THR A 35 7.39 -11.60 -0.48
N LEU A 36 7.53 -12.39 0.59
CA LEU A 36 8.71 -12.34 1.47
C LEU A 36 9.90 -13.07 0.84
N THR A 37 9.62 -14.06 0.01
CA THR A 37 10.63 -14.80 -0.74
C THR A 37 10.56 -14.47 -2.22
N GLU A 38 11.61 -14.80 -2.96
CA GLU A 38 11.66 -14.60 -4.42
C GLU A 38 10.81 -15.62 -5.20
N GLY A 39 10.18 -16.58 -4.50
CA GLY A 39 9.49 -17.72 -5.11
C GLY A 39 10.47 -18.70 -5.79
N LYS A 40 11.77 -18.54 -5.53
CA LYS A 40 12.84 -19.41 -6.01
C LYS A 40 13.43 -20.20 -4.86
N LEU A 41 13.74 -21.45 -5.14
CA LEU A 41 14.53 -22.27 -4.23
C LEU A 41 16.02 -21.99 -4.48
N ALA A 42 16.79 -21.96 -3.41
CA ALA A 42 18.25 -22.02 -3.44
C ALA A 42 18.69 -23.34 -2.83
N PHE A 43 19.67 -23.97 -3.46
CA PHE A 43 20.34 -25.11 -2.86
C PHE A 43 21.15 -24.64 -1.66
N SER A 44 20.97 -25.31 -0.50
CA SER A 44 21.64 -24.92 0.74
C SER A 44 22.73 -25.92 1.14
N LYS A 45 22.42 -27.22 1.12
CA LYS A 45 23.35 -28.25 1.60
C LYS A 45 23.09 -29.60 0.91
N LEU A 46 24.16 -30.32 0.61
CA LEU A 46 24.16 -31.75 0.31
C LEU A 46 24.60 -32.51 1.56
N GLU A 47 23.77 -33.40 2.05
CA GLU A 47 24.06 -34.25 3.20
C GLU A 47 24.15 -35.70 2.73
N GLU A 48 25.37 -36.22 2.68
CA GLU A 48 25.64 -37.60 2.29
C GLU A 48 25.13 -38.55 3.37
N LEU A 49 24.56 -39.67 2.94
CA LEU A 49 24.03 -40.68 3.84
C LEU A 49 25.07 -41.77 4.09
N ASP A 50 25.07 -42.33 5.31
CA ASP A 50 25.91 -43.47 5.65
C ASP A 50 25.56 -44.67 4.75
N GLY A 51 26.55 -45.28 4.14
CA GLY A 51 26.36 -46.37 3.17
C GLY A 51 25.92 -45.89 1.78
N SER A 52 26.11 -44.61 1.47
CA SER A 52 25.85 -44.09 0.11
C SER A 52 26.50 -44.93 -0.97
N PRO A 53 25.78 -45.20 -2.07
CA PRO A 53 26.31 -45.96 -3.22
C PRO A 53 27.30 -45.16 -4.07
N ALA A 54 27.61 -43.90 -3.71
CA ALA A 54 28.47 -43.02 -4.44
C ALA A 54 29.20 -42.07 -3.48
N ASP A 55 30.41 -41.68 -3.87
CA ASP A 55 31.18 -40.62 -3.19
C ASP A 55 30.69 -39.22 -3.57
N HIS A 56 31.20 -38.21 -2.89
CA HIS A 56 30.82 -36.80 -3.09
C HIS A 56 30.93 -36.35 -4.55
N GLU A 57 32.06 -36.68 -5.21
CA GLU A 57 32.32 -36.25 -6.60
C GLU A 57 31.27 -36.85 -7.55
N ARG A 58 30.89 -38.08 -7.32
CA ARG A 58 29.86 -38.78 -8.10
C ARG A 58 28.48 -38.16 -7.87
N LEU A 59 28.11 -37.86 -6.61
CA LEU A 59 26.85 -37.19 -6.29
C LEU A 59 26.74 -35.83 -6.96
N VAL A 60 27.80 -35.03 -6.96
CA VAL A 60 27.87 -33.75 -7.66
C VAL A 60 27.66 -33.92 -9.17
N GLN A 61 28.27 -34.94 -9.79
CA GLN A 61 28.08 -35.23 -11.22
C GLN A 61 26.63 -35.64 -11.53
N VAL A 62 26.04 -36.50 -10.71
CA VAL A 62 24.64 -36.93 -10.85
C VAL A 62 23.70 -35.71 -10.77
N LEU A 63 23.88 -34.86 -9.78
CA LEU A 63 23.06 -33.65 -9.61
C LEU A 63 23.25 -32.68 -10.77
N GLY A 64 24.46 -32.49 -11.24
CA GLY A 64 24.73 -31.67 -12.42
C GLY A 64 24.07 -32.22 -13.69
N ALA A 65 23.99 -33.55 -13.81
CA ALA A 65 23.29 -34.20 -14.91
C ALA A 65 21.74 -33.99 -14.81
N PHE A 66 21.14 -34.10 -13.62
CA PHE A 66 19.74 -33.75 -13.39
C PHE A 66 19.47 -32.27 -13.72
N GLY A 67 20.36 -31.37 -13.30
CA GLY A 67 20.23 -29.93 -13.53
C GLY A 67 20.39 -29.54 -15.00
N SER A 68 21.05 -30.35 -15.83
CA SER A 68 21.25 -30.11 -17.26
C SER A 68 19.97 -30.25 -18.10
N ASP A 69 18.89 -30.78 -17.52
CA ASP A 69 17.60 -30.97 -18.19
C ASP A 69 16.90 -29.65 -18.50
N LYS A 70 16.92 -29.26 -19.77
CA LYS A 70 16.20 -28.07 -20.26
C LYS A 70 14.70 -28.30 -20.48
N ALA A 71 14.24 -29.55 -20.49
CA ALA A 71 12.86 -29.91 -20.77
C ALA A 71 11.96 -29.81 -19.52
N SER A 72 12.51 -30.01 -18.34
CA SER A 72 11.79 -29.97 -17.07
C SER A 72 12.09 -28.66 -16.32
N LYS A 73 11.17 -27.70 -16.42
CA LYS A 73 11.25 -26.43 -15.68
C LYS A 73 10.64 -26.57 -14.30
N SER A 74 11.41 -26.98 -13.30
CA SER A 74 11.02 -26.88 -11.90
C SER A 74 11.99 -26.02 -11.13
N SER A 75 11.50 -25.25 -10.16
CA SER A 75 12.37 -24.40 -9.30
C SER A 75 13.45 -25.20 -8.57
N THR A 76 13.20 -26.48 -8.32
CA THR A 76 14.19 -27.40 -7.73
C THR A 76 15.33 -27.72 -8.70
N LEU A 77 15.00 -28.07 -9.95
CA LEU A 77 16.00 -28.38 -10.95
C LEU A 77 16.79 -27.13 -11.38
N GLU A 78 16.15 -25.96 -11.38
CA GLU A 78 16.86 -24.68 -11.59
C GLU A 78 17.88 -24.44 -10.47
N ALA A 79 17.52 -24.65 -9.20
CA ALA A 79 18.42 -24.51 -8.06
C ALA A 79 19.58 -25.53 -8.10
N ILE A 80 19.32 -26.75 -8.57
CA ILE A 80 20.36 -27.78 -8.80
C ILE A 80 21.29 -27.33 -9.93
N ALA A 81 20.75 -26.87 -11.05
CA ALA A 81 21.54 -26.41 -12.20
C ALA A 81 22.43 -25.20 -11.87
N GLU A 82 21.97 -24.30 -11.00
CA GLU A 82 22.77 -23.16 -10.52
C GLU A 82 23.93 -23.59 -9.62
N SER A 83 23.80 -24.72 -8.91
CA SER A 83 24.75 -25.16 -7.89
C SER A 83 25.71 -26.23 -8.35
N PHE A 84 25.31 -27.04 -9.35
CA PHE A 84 26.09 -28.18 -9.83
C PHE A 84 26.30 -28.09 -11.33
N PRO A 85 27.57 -28.07 -11.78
CA PRO A 85 27.89 -28.04 -13.21
C PRO A 85 27.52 -29.37 -13.89
N ALA A 86 26.99 -29.29 -15.10
CA ALA A 86 26.71 -30.49 -15.90
C ALA A 86 27.99 -31.25 -16.21
N PRO A 87 28.05 -32.56 -15.93
CA PRO A 87 29.24 -33.38 -16.22
C PRO A 87 29.38 -33.59 -17.73
N PRO A 88 30.61 -33.52 -18.28
CA PRO A 88 30.83 -33.75 -19.69
C PRO A 88 30.55 -35.21 -20.08
N GLY A 89 29.88 -35.40 -21.21
CA GLY A 89 29.68 -36.74 -21.79
C GLY A 89 28.59 -37.60 -21.16
N TRP A 90 27.77 -37.02 -20.25
CA TRP A 90 26.60 -37.72 -19.70
C TRP A 90 25.38 -37.50 -20.58
N GLU A 91 24.79 -38.60 -21.06
CA GLU A 91 23.58 -38.57 -21.85
C GLU A 91 22.41 -39.24 -21.05
N ILE A 92 21.26 -38.66 -21.13
CA ILE A 92 20.04 -39.20 -20.51
C ILE A 92 19.49 -40.27 -21.47
N THR A 93 19.58 -41.54 -21.08
CA THR A 93 19.10 -42.69 -21.85
C THR A 93 17.68 -43.13 -21.55
N GLY A 94 17.15 -42.69 -20.38
CA GLY A 94 15.77 -42.94 -19.97
C GLY A 94 15.35 -41.90 -18.95
N ARG A 95 14.05 -41.55 -18.93
CA ARG A 95 13.54 -40.51 -18.06
C ARG A 95 12.12 -40.72 -17.59
N VAL A 96 11.88 -40.38 -16.31
CA VAL A 96 10.55 -40.11 -15.74
C VAL A 96 10.54 -38.67 -15.24
N PRO A 97 9.83 -37.74 -15.91
CA PRO A 97 9.79 -36.34 -15.49
C PRO A 97 9.07 -36.18 -14.16
N PHE A 98 9.40 -35.13 -13.42
CA PHE A 98 8.71 -34.81 -12.15
C PHE A 98 7.21 -34.57 -12.37
N SER A 99 6.41 -35.12 -11.46
CA SER A 99 4.96 -34.84 -11.38
C SER A 99 4.59 -34.53 -9.94
N SER A 100 3.76 -33.50 -9.75
CA SER A 100 3.23 -33.14 -8.41
C SER A 100 2.40 -34.23 -7.77
N LEU A 101 1.82 -35.13 -8.58
CA LEU A 101 1.08 -36.28 -8.10
C LEU A 101 2.01 -37.39 -7.59
N ARG A 102 3.09 -37.65 -8.34
CA ARG A 102 4.10 -38.68 -7.97
C ARG A 102 5.08 -38.18 -6.93
N LYS A 103 5.41 -36.89 -6.95
CA LYS A 103 6.42 -36.21 -6.10
C LYS A 103 7.85 -36.73 -6.27
N TRP A 104 8.16 -37.36 -7.40
CA TRP A 104 9.51 -37.81 -7.73
C TRP A 104 9.76 -37.73 -9.24
N SER A 105 11.04 -37.76 -9.61
CA SER A 105 11.58 -37.90 -10.97
C SER A 105 12.71 -38.91 -10.99
N ALA A 106 12.99 -39.48 -12.15
CA ALA A 106 14.11 -40.42 -12.33
C ALA A 106 14.77 -40.19 -13.70
N ASP A 107 16.08 -40.22 -13.71
CA ASP A 107 16.89 -40.16 -14.93
C ASP A 107 17.89 -41.32 -14.95
N SER A 108 18.00 -41.98 -16.10
CA SER A 108 19.01 -42.99 -16.39
C SER A 108 20.12 -42.38 -17.22
N PHE A 109 21.36 -42.58 -16.81
CA PHE A 109 22.53 -42.01 -17.44
C PHE A 109 23.45 -43.13 -18.02
N GLY A 110 22.85 -44.16 -18.63
CA GLY A 110 23.57 -45.24 -19.23
C GLY A 110 24.41 -46.03 -18.22
N GLU A 111 25.70 -46.19 -18.44
CA GLU A 111 26.62 -46.89 -17.53
C GLU A 111 26.72 -46.26 -16.15
N GLN A 112 26.25 -45.02 -15.99
CA GLN A 112 26.27 -44.29 -14.74
C GLN A 112 25.11 -44.67 -13.82
N GLY A 113 24.15 -45.42 -14.32
CA GLY A 113 23.03 -45.97 -13.59
C GLY A 113 21.75 -45.13 -13.58
N LEU A 114 20.74 -45.67 -12.94
CA LEU A 114 19.45 -45.05 -12.74
C LEU A 114 19.41 -44.35 -11.39
N TRP A 115 19.01 -43.06 -11.41
CA TRP A 115 18.92 -42.25 -10.21
C TRP A 115 17.50 -41.68 -10.06
N VAL A 116 17.04 -41.62 -8.81
CA VAL A 116 15.72 -41.13 -8.43
C VAL A 116 15.90 -39.94 -7.50
N LEU A 117 15.19 -38.85 -7.80
CA LEU A 117 15.13 -37.66 -6.96
C LEU A 117 13.69 -37.37 -6.59
N GLY A 118 13.37 -37.31 -5.32
CA GLY A 118 11.97 -37.11 -4.90
C GLY A 118 11.78 -36.75 -3.45
N ALA A 119 10.49 -36.55 -3.10
CA ALA A 119 10.08 -36.30 -1.73
C ALA A 119 10.39 -37.53 -0.85
N PRO A 120 11.09 -37.34 0.27
CA PRO A 120 11.51 -38.44 1.12
C PRO A 120 10.35 -39.37 1.53
N GLU A 121 9.21 -38.80 1.89
CA GLU A 121 8.03 -39.55 2.32
C GLU A 121 7.46 -40.52 1.27
N VAL A 122 7.77 -40.29 -0.01
CA VAL A 122 7.36 -41.18 -1.11
C VAL A 122 8.39 -42.26 -1.38
N LEU A 123 9.66 -41.98 -1.08
CA LEU A 123 10.75 -42.90 -1.39
C LEU A 123 11.10 -43.85 -0.23
N PHE A 124 10.72 -43.51 1.03
CA PHE A 124 11.09 -44.27 2.23
C PHE A 124 10.74 -45.76 2.16
N ASP A 125 9.53 -46.09 1.70
CA ASP A 125 9.06 -47.49 1.65
C ASP A 125 9.93 -48.38 0.75
N ARG A 126 10.74 -47.78 -0.10
CA ARG A 126 11.61 -48.48 -1.06
C ARG A 126 13.10 -48.48 -0.66
N THR A 127 13.45 -47.78 0.43
CA THR A 127 14.87 -47.62 0.83
C THR A 127 15.32 -48.66 1.86
N GLY A 128 14.42 -49.27 2.61
CA GLY A 128 14.77 -50.17 3.70
C GLY A 128 15.58 -49.54 4.85
N ALA A 129 15.61 -48.21 4.95
CA ALA A 129 16.38 -47.44 5.93
C ALA A 129 15.44 -46.80 6.97
N PRO A 130 15.19 -47.43 8.12
CA PRO A 130 14.21 -46.95 9.12
C PRO A 130 14.60 -45.62 9.76
N ASP A 131 15.89 -45.37 9.95
CA ASP A 131 16.39 -44.12 10.61
C ASP A 131 16.40 -42.89 9.70
N LEU A 132 16.12 -43.09 8.40
CA LEU A 132 16.14 -42.00 7.43
C LEU A 132 15.03 -40.96 7.68
N ALA A 133 13.87 -41.42 8.14
CA ALA A 133 12.73 -40.57 8.45
C ALA A 133 13.07 -39.58 9.58
N ASP A 134 13.76 -40.00 10.61
CA ASP A 134 14.15 -39.16 11.73
C ASP A 134 15.21 -38.12 11.31
N LYS A 135 16.19 -38.54 10.48
CA LYS A 135 17.17 -37.59 9.90
C LYS A 135 16.49 -36.52 9.04
N VAL A 136 15.56 -36.94 8.16
CA VAL A 136 14.80 -35.99 7.33
C VAL A 136 13.96 -35.04 8.17
N ASN A 137 13.26 -35.53 9.19
CA ASN A 137 12.46 -34.72 10.07
C ASN A 137 13.32 -33.70 10.85
N ALA A 138 14.50 -34.10 11.30
CA ALA A 138 15.42 -33.19 11.99
C ALA A 138 15.90 -32.05 11.09
N VAL A 139 16.23 -32.34 9.82
CA VAL A 139 16.62 -31.33 8.84
C VAL A 139 15.44 -30.45 8.43
N ALA A 140 14.28 -31.06 8.21
CA ALA A 140 13.05 -30.35 7.85
C ALA A 140 12.49 -29.47 8.98
N ALA A 141 12.81 -29.78 10.25
CA ALA A 141 12.38 -29.00 11.40
C ALA A 141 12.86 -27.53 11.36
N GLY A 142 13.97 -27.26 10.65
CA GLY A 142 14.45 -25.89 10.38
C GLY A 142 13.67 -25.12 9.32
N GLY A 143 12.57 -25.68 8.81
CA GLY A 143 11.78 -25.04 7.75
C GLY A 143 12.35 -25.19 6.35
N LEU A 144 13.26 -26.12 6.18
CA LEU A 144 13.95 -26.38 4.93
C LEU A 144 13.20 -27.42 4.09
N ARG A 145 13.27 -27.29 2.77
CA ARG A 145 12.75 -28.32 1.87
C ARG A 145 13.83 -29.37 1.65
N VAL A 146 13.48 -30.61 1.95
CA VAL A 146 14.41 -31.75 1.80
C VAL A 146 13.95 -32.65 0.66
N LEU A 147 14.87 -33.06 -0.20
CA LEU A 147 14.66 -34.12 -1.20
C LEU A 147 15.66 -35.22 -0.95
N LEU A 148 15.26 -36.44 -1.27
CA LEU A 148 16.12 -37.62 -1.25
C LEU A 148 16.60 -37.94 -2.65
N LEU A 149 17.91 -38.07 -2.81
CA LEU A 149 18.56 -38.68 -3.97
C LEU A 149 18.88 -40.13 -3.64
N ALA A 150 18.42 -41.03 -4.49
CA ALA A 150 18.68 -42.46 -4.34
C ALA A 150 19.10 -43.09 -5.69
N ARG A 151 19.94 -44.13 -5.64
CA ARG A 151 20.28 -44.96 -6.78
C ARG A 151 19.26 -46.08 -6.88
N ALA A 152 18.81 -46.42 -8.07
CA ALA A 152 17.92 -47.55 -8.34
C ALA A 152 18.65 -48.63 -9.15
N GLY A 153 18.33 -49.87 -8.88
CA GLY A 153 18.74 -51.02 -9.71
C GLY A 153 17.78 -51.19 -10.90
N GLY A 154 18.32 -51.64 -12.03
CA GLY A 154 17.52 -51.99 -13.22
C GLY A 154 17.27 -50.82 -14.17
N GLU A 155 16.24 -50.97 -15.02
CA GLU A 155 15.84 -49.97 -16.03
C GLU A 155 14.51 -49.35 -15.66
N ILE A 156 14.23 -48.16 -16.23
CA ILE A 156 12.96 -47.46 -16.06
C ILE A 156 11.82 -48.26 -16.67
N GLN A 157 10.83 -48.63 -15.84
CA GLN A 157 9.62 -49.33 -16.28
C GLN A 157 8.42 -48.39 -16.26
N GLY A 158 8.21 -47.69 -17.36
CA GLY A 158 7.14 -46.69 -17.45
C GLY A 158 7.26 -45.56 -16.39
N GLU A 159 6.17 -45.25 -15.71
CA GLU A 159 6.11 -44.21 -14.65
C GLU A 159 6.05 -44.81 -13.24
N THR A 160 6.51 -46.05 -13.06
CA THR A 160 6.46 -46.78 -11.78
C THR A 160 7.76 -46.56 -11.01
N LEU A 161 7.67 -46.32 -9.71
CA LEU A 161 8.82 -46.20 -8.82
C LEU A 161 9.54 -47.55 -8.74
N PRO A 162 10.87 -47.61 -8.91
CA PRO A 162 11.66 -48.85 -8.75
C PRO A 162 11.44 -49.52 -7.39
N ASP A 163 11.49 -50.84 -7.37
CA ASP A 163 11.16 -51.64 -6.17
C ASP A 163 12.20 -51.51 -5.05
N SER A 164 13.45 -51.22 -5.38
CA SER A 164 14.53 -51.02 -4.41
C SER A 164 15.32 -49.79 -4.72
N LEU A 165 15.50 -48.95 -3.71
CA LEU A 165 16.26 -47.71 -3.77
C LEU A 165 17.39 -47.75 -2.73
N GLU A 166 18.61 -47.44 -3.15
CA GLU A 166 19.76 -47.22 -2.29
C GLU A 166 19.88 -45.71 -1.99
N PRO A 167 19.54 -45.26 -0.76
CA PRO A 167 19.60 -43.83 -0.44
C PRO A 167 21.04 -43.33 -0.49
N ALA A 168 21.26 -42.20 -1.15
CA ALA A 168 22.58 -41.66 -1.39
C ALA A 168 22.83 -40.33 -0.65
N ALA A 169 21.91 -39.38 -0.77
CA ALA A 169 22.07 -38.07 -0.14
C ALA A 169 20.73 -37.36 0.07
N LEU A 170 20.69 -36.48 1.06
CA LEU A 170 19.65 -35.50 1.23
C LEU A 170 20.08 -34.17 0.61
N LEU A 171 19.21 -33.64 -0.24
CA LEU A 171 19.36 -32.30 -0.79
C LEU A 171 18.48 -31.35 0.02
N VAL A 172 19.11 -30.35 0.59
CA VAL A 172 18.44 -29.35 1.39
C VAL A 172 18.33 -28.07 0.59
N PHE A 173 17.11 -27.58 0.47
CA PHE A 173 16.81 -26.32 -0.21
C PHE A 173 16.17 -25.35 0.77
N GLU A 174 16.50 -24.09 0.58
CA GLU A 174 15.85 -23.00 1.28
C GLU A 174 15.17 -22.04 0.31
N GLU A 175 14.10 -21.41 0.77
CA GLU A 175 13.56 -20.30 0.00
C GLU A 175 14.42 -19.06 0.19
N ARG A 176 14.80 -18.45 -0.93
CA ARG A 176 15.57 -17.21 -0.90
C ARG A 176 14.68 -16.08 -0.42
N VAL A 177 14.94 -15.62 0.82
CA VAL A 177 14.32 -14.42 1.35
C VAL A 177 14.78 -13.21 0.54
N ARG A 178 13.87 -12.29 0.21
CA ARG A 178 14.21 -11.08 -0.54
C ARG A 178 15.15 -10.19 0.26
N ALA A 179 16.16 -9.67 -0.39
CA ALA A 179 17.13 -8.77 0.24
C ALA A 179 16.48 -7.46 0.77
N ASP A 180 15.38 -7.03 0.15
CA ASP A 180 14.64 -5.82 0.50
C ASP A 180 13.49 -6.06 1.52
N ALA A 181 13.29 -7.30 1.99
CA ALA A 181 12.21 -7.65 2.90
C ALA A 181 12.37 -6.93 4.25
N GLN A 182 13.53 -7.01 4.87
CA GLN A 182 13.78 -6.45 6.19
C GLN A 182 13.55 -4.93 6.25
N GLU A 183 14.06 -4.18 5.28
CA GLU A 183 13.86 -2.72 5.21
C GLU A 183 12.38 -2.36 5.03
N THR A 184 11.66 -3.12 4.18
CA THR A 184 10.24 -2.92 3.93
C THR A 184 9.40 -3.20 5.17
N LEU A 185 9.66 -4.29 5.88
CA LEU A 185 8.96 -4.66 7.11
C LEU A 185 9.22 -3.66 8.23
N HIS A 186 10.46 -3.21 8.38
CA HIS A 186 10.82 -2.16 9.33
C HIS A 186 10.07 -0.86 9.06
N TYR A 187 9.97 -0.45 7.79
CA TYR A 187 9.16 0.71 7.40
C TYR A 187 7.69 0.57 7.85
N PHE A 188 7.06 -0.60 7.63
CA PHE A 188 5.67 -0.81 8.04
C PHE A 188 5.52 -0.72 9.57
N THR A 189 6.42 -1.31 10.33
CA THR A 189 6.44 -1.24 11.79
C THR A 189 6.59 0.20 12.29
N GLU A 190 7.54 0.97 11.75
CA GLU A 190 7.69 2.40 12.06
C GLU A 190 6.43 3.21 11.72
N GLN A 191 5.69 2.79 10.71
CA GLN A 191 4.44 3.43 10.32
C GLN A 191 3.23 2.99 11.18
N GLY A 192 3.43 2.09 12.13
CA GLY A 192 2.38 1.56 13.00
C GLY A 192 1.41 0.65 12.26
N VAL A 193 1.89 -0.08 11.24
CA VAL A 193 1.15 -1.09 10.50
C VAL A 193 1.52 -2.45 11.07
N THR A 194 0.51 -3.22 11.50
CA THR A 194 0.68 -4.58 11.98
C THR A 194 0.92 -5.53 10.81
N ILE A 195 1.87 -6.44 10.95
CA ILE A 195 2.21 -7.43 9.94
C ILE A 195 1.66 -8.78 10.36
N LYS A 196 1.01 -9.49 9.44
CA LYS A 196 0.60 -10.89 9.58
C LYS A 196 1.17 -11.69 8.42
N VAL A 197 1.82 -12.81 8.70
CA VAL A 197 2.35 -13.72 7.68
C VAL A 197 1.44 -14.93 7.58
N ILE A 198 0.92 -15.17 6.39
CA ILE A 198 -0.13 -16.19 6.15
C ILE A 198 0.34 -17.08 5.00
N SER A 199 0.54 -18.38 5.24
CA SER A 199 1.02 -19.32 4.22
C SER A 199 0.35 -20.68 4.30
N GLY A 200 0.28 -21.37 3.18
CA GLY A 200 -0.14 -22.78 3.12
C GLY A 200 0.92 -23.77 3.63
N ASP A 201 2.15 -23.32 3.87
CA ASP A 201 3.26 -24.16 4.31
C ASP A 201 3.19 -24.51 5.80
N ASN A 202 4.06 -25.44 6.22
CA ASN A 202 4.19 -25.81 7.62
C ASN A 202 4.49 -24.58 8.50
N PRO A 203 3.82 -24.41 9.67
CA PRO A 203 4.03 -23.27 10.57
C PRO A 203 5.50 -23.04 10.93
N VAL A 204 6.27 -24.10 11.20
CA VAL A 204 7.69 -24.00 11.56
C VAL A 204 8.50 -23.40 10.39
N THR A 205 8.22 -23.84 9.16
CA THR A 205 8.85 -23.29 7.94
C THR A 205 8.50 -21.82 7.76
N VAL A 206 7.23 -21.45 7.96
CA VAL A 206 6.77 -20.06 7.82
C VAL A 206 7.42 -19.18 8.87
N GLY A 207 7.52 -19.65 10.12
CA GLY A 207 8.18 -18.96 11.22
C GLY A 207 9.66 -18.71 10.93
N ALA A 208 10.40 -19.71 10.48
CA ALA A 208 11.82 -19.59 10.15
C ALA A 208 12.07 -18.60 8.99
N VAL A 209 11.19 -18.57 7.98
CA VAL A 209 11.29 -17.59 6.88
C VAL A 209 10.93 -16.19 7.37
N ALA A 210 9.89 -16.05 8.19
CA ALA A 210 9.47 -14.78 8.77
C ALA A 210 10.60 -14.17 9.64
N GLU A 211 11.27 -14.98 10.44
CA GLU A 211 12.42 -14.57 11.26
C GLU A 211 13.58 -14.07 10.40
N ARG A 212 13.97 -14.83 9.40
CA ARG A 212 15.04 -14.43 8.46
C ARG A 212 14.67 -13.18 7.66
N ALA A 213 13.39 -12.97 7.37
CA ALA A 213 12.90 -11.77 6.71
C ALA A 213 12.86 -10.53 7.64
N GLY A 214 12.99 -10.72 8.95
CA GLY A 214 12.94 -9.64 9.94
C GLY A 214 11.53 -9.20 10.33
N VAL A 215 10.56 -10.12 10.30
CA VAL A 215 9.20 -9.86 10.82
C VAL A 215 9.30 -9.64 12.34
N PRO A 216 8.71 -8.57 12.87
CA PRO A 216 8.73 -8.32 14.31
C PRO A 216 7.73 -9.23 15.05
N ASP A 217 7.99 -9.49 16.32
CA ASP A 217 7.07 -10.14 17.27
C ASP A 217 6.44 -11.44 16.73
N ILE A 218 7.27 -12.32 16.19
CA ILE A 218 6.82 -13.55 15.52
C ILE A 218 6.00 -14.45 16.46
N GLY A 219 6.42 -14.56 17.73
CA GLY A 219 5.83 -15.46 18.70
C GLY A 219 5.92 -16.94 18.26
N GLU A 220 5.00 -17.77 18.74
CA GLU A 220 4.87 -19.16 18.31
C GLU A 220 4.01 -19.23 17.03
N PRO A 221 4.53 -19.77 15.90
CA PRO A 221 3.76 -19.92 14.67
C PRO A 221 2.54 -20.81 14.84
N MET A 222 1.36 -20.33 14.46
CA MET A 222 0.09 -21.03 14.63
C MET A 222 -0.19 -21.98 13.46
N ASP A 223 -0.63 -23.19 13.78
CA ASP A 223 -1.17 -24.14 12.80
C ASP A 223 -2.64 -23.83 12.52
N ALA A 224 -2.96 -23.43 11.29
CA ALA A 224 -4.31 -23.02 10.90
C ALA A 224 -5.38 -24.11 11.05
N ARG A 225 -5.00 -25.38 11.17
CA ARG A 225 -5.94 -26.48 11.50
C ARG A 225 -6.53 -26.37 12.91
N LYS A 226 -5.91 -25.58 13.79
CA LYS A 226 -6.36 -25.31 15.16
C LYS A 226 -7.15 -24.00 15.28
N LEU A 227 -7.30 -23.23 14.19
CA LEU A 227 -8.02 -21.96 14.20
C LEU A 227 -9.52 -22.18 14.43
N PRO A 228 -10.17 -21.33 15.21
CA PRO A 228 -11.63 -21.35 15.37
C PRO A 228 -12.33 -21.01 14.06
N VAL A 229 -13.52 -21.56 13.87
CA VAL A 229 -14.37 -21.28 12.70
C VAL A 229 -15.19 -19.99 12.91
N ASP A 230 -15.53 -19.69 14.16
CA ASP A 230 -16.24 -18.46 14.51
C ASP A 230 -15.37 -17.23 14.25
N ILE A 231 -15.92 -16.25 13.52
CA ILE A 231 -15.19 -15.04 13.10
C ILE A 231 -14.74 -14.18 14.29
N ALA A 232 -15.53 -14.09 15.35
CA ALA A 232 -15.21 -13.27 16.52
C ALA A 232 -14.08 -13.91 17.36
N GLU A 233 -14.09 -15.23 17.51
CA GLU A 233 -13.01 -15.98 18.16
C GLU A 233 -11.73 -15.95 17.31
N LEU A 234 -11.86 -16.14 16.00
CA LEU A 234 -10.73 -16.05 15.05
C LEU A 234 -10.08 -14.66 15.12
N ALA A 235 -10.87 -13.60 15.18
CA ALA A 235 -10.36 -12.25 15.31
C ALA A 235 -9.53 -12.06 16.59
N GLY A 236 -9.94 -12.68 17.71
CA GLY A 236 -9.15 -12.68 18.95
C GLY A 236 -7.77 -13.34 18.77
N VAL A 237 -7.71 -14.49 18.14
CA VAL A 237 -6.44 -15.19 17.84
C VAL A 237 -5.55 -14.36 16.91
N LEU A 238 -6.15 -13.69 15.91
CA LEU A 238 -5.42 -12.86 14.97
C LEU A 238 -4.79 -11.62 15.60
N GLU A 239 -5.36 -11.06 16.66
CA GLU A 239 -4.74 -9.94 17.38
C GLU A 239 -3.40 -10.35 18.01
N GLU A 240 -3.32 -11.56 18.58
CA GLU A 240 -2.19 -12.01 19.38
C GLU A 240 -1.11 -12.73 18.55
N THR A 241 -1.48 -13.31 17.40
CA THR A 241 -0.59 -14.16 16.60
C THR A 241 -0.14 -13.46 15.32
N THR A 242 1.15 -13.55 15.01
CA THR A 242 1.75 -12.89 13.83
C THR A 242 1.91 -13.85 12.64
N VAL A 243 2.21 -15.14 12.88
CA VAL A 243 2.58 -16.10 11.83
C VAL A 243 1.63 -17.30 11.82
N PHE A 244 1.12 -17.63 10.62
CA PHE A 244 0.16 -18.71 10.40
C PHE A 244 0.63 -19.62 9.27
N GLY A 245 0.65 -20.93 9.54
CA GLY A 245 0.98 -21.96 8.55
C GLY A 245 -0.18 -22.93 8.29
N ARG A 246 -0.12 -23.66 7.17
CA ARG A 246 -1.15 -24.59 6.69
C ARG A 246 -2.52 -23.96 6.47
N VAL A 247 -2.51 -22.68 6.11
CA VAL A 247 -3.72 -21.91 5.86
C VAL A 247 -4.31 -22.26 4.49
N THR A 248 -5.58 -22.63 4.46
CA THR A 248 -6.32 -22.87 3.21
C THR A 248 -6.80 -21.56 2.59
N PRO A 249 -7.17 -21.55 1.28
CA PRO A 249 -7.71 -20.35 0.63
C PRO A 249 -8.93 -19.77 1.35
N ASP A 250 -9.87 -20.60 1.79
CA ASP A 250 -11.07 -20.17 2.52
C ASP A 250 -10.71 -19.57 3.89
N GLN A 251 -9.72 -20.15 4.57
CA GLN A 251 -9.22 -19.58 5.83
C GLN A 251 -8.52 -18.25 5.62
N LYS A 252 -7.77 -18.05 4.52
CA LYS A 252 -7.17 -16.75 4.19
C LYS A 252 -8.26 -15.66 4.06
N GLU A 253 -9.37 -15.96 3.40
CA GLU A 253 -10.52 -15.07 3.29
C GLU A 253 -11.15 -14.78 4.66
N ALA A 254 -11.41 -15.83 5.47
CA ALA A 254 -11.99 -15.70 6.81
C ALA A 254 -11.08 -14.88 7.75
N MET A 255 -9.76 -14.99 7.67
CA MET A 255 -8.81 -14.21 8.45
C MET A 255 -8.89 -12.71 8.09
N VAL A 256 -8.99 -12.38 6.81
CA VAL A 256 -9.21 -11.00 6.38
C VAL A 256 -10.54 -10.46 6.93
N GLU A 257 -11.62 -11.23 6.84
CA GLU A 257 -12.93 -10.85 7.37
C GLU A 257 -12.91 -10.65 8.89
N ALA A 258 -12.22 -11.52 9.61
CA ALA A 258 -12.08 -11.44 11.06
C ALA A 258 -11.35 -10.16 11.49
N LEU A 259 -10.26 -9.79 10.82
CA LEU A 259 -9.57 -8.52 11.06
C LEU A 259 -10.46 -7.30 10.75
N GLN A 260 -11.17 -7.33 9.62
CA GLN A 260 -12.13 -6.28 9.25
C GLN A 260 -13.26 -6.13 10.28
N SER A 261 -13.72 -7.24 10.89
CA SER A 261 -14.76 -7.21 11.94
C SER A 261 -14.35 -6.43 13.19
N LYS A 262 -13.04 -6.33 13.48
CA LYS A 262 -12.46 -5.49 14.54
C LYS A 262 -12.28 -4.03 14.14
N GLY A 263 -12.58 -3.69 12.89
CA GLY A 263 -12.43 -2.34 12.35
C GLY A 263 -11.08 -2.03 11.73
N HIS A 264 -10.25 -3.05 11.51
CA HIS A 264 -9.00 -2.90 10.77
C HIS A 264 -9.23 -2.65 9.29
N VAL A 265 -8.31 -1.92 8.69
CA VAL A 265 -8.23 -1.73 7.24
C VAL A 265 -7.09 -2.61 6.73
N VAL A 266 -7.47 -3.71 6.08
CA VAL A 266 -6.57 -4.81 5.76
C VAL A 266 -6.06 -4.71 4.32
N ALA A 267 -4.74 -4.71 4.16
CA ALA A 267 -4.11 -5.00 2.88
C ALA A 267 -3.69 -6.47 2.82
N MET A 268 -3.93 -7.13 1.71
CA MET A 268 -3.49 -8.50 1.45
C MET A 268 -2.57 -8.53 0.24
N THR A 269 -1.43 -9.19 0.37
CA THR A 269 -0.53 -9.47 -0.76
C THR A 269 -0.59 -10.94 -1.14
N GLY A 270 -0.45 -11.25 -2.41
CA GLY A 270 -0.37 -12.62 -2.89
C GLY A 270 0.04 -12.73 -4.34
N ASP A 271 0.49 -13.91 -4.76
CA ASP A 271 0.90 -14.20 -6.13
C ASP A 271 0.20 -15.46 -6.69
N GLY A 272 -0.31 -16.33 -5.83
CA GLY A 272 -0.94 -17.59 -6.18
C GLY A 272 -2.45 -17.53 -6.41
N VAL A 273 -2.99 -18.50 -7.11
CA VAL A 273 -4.45 -18.67 -7.27
C VAL A 273 -5.15 -18.87 -5.92
N ASN A 274 -4.43 -19.40 -4.94
CA ASN A 274 -4.92 -19.62 -3.57
C ASN A 274 -5.20 -18.31 -2.80
N ASP A 275 -4.70 -17.17 -3.28
CA ASP A 275 -4.85 -15.87 -2.64
C ASP A 275 -6.03 -15.06 -3.19
N VAL A 276 -6.65 -15.51 -4.29
CA VAL A 276 -7.68 -14.78 -5.03
C VAL A 276 -8.85 -14.36 -4.13
N LEU A 277 -9.36 -15.26 -3.28
CA LEU A 277 -10.47 -14.96 -2.37
C LEU A 277 -10.09 -13.89 -1.34
N ALA A 278 -8.96 -14.07 -0.68
CA ALA A 278 -8.45 -13.13 0.31
C ALA A 278 -8.12 -11.76 -0.28
N LEU A 279 -7.50 -11.72 -1.47
CA LEU A 279 -7.21 -10.47 -2.18
C LEU A 279 -8.47 -9.69 -2.54
N LYS A 280 -9.51 -10.40 -2.98
CA LYS A 280 -10.80 -9.80 -3.31
C LYS A 280 -11.56 -9.31 -2.07
N LYS A 281 -11.42 -10.02 -0.94
CA LYS A 281 -12.07 -9.69 0.34
C LYS A 281 -11.39 -8.52 1.05
N ALA A 282 -10.07 -8.38 0.93
CA ALA A 282 -9.30 -7.33 1.57
C ALA A 282 -9.75 -5.93 1.13
N ASP A 283 -9.54 -4.93 1.99
CA ASP A 283 -9.76 -3.53 1.63
C ASP A 283 -8.84 -3.10 0.48
N ILE A 284 -7.63 -3.65 0.47
CA ILE A 284 -6.65 -3.47 -0.61
C ILE A 284 -5.98 -4.79 -0.94
N GLY A 285 -6.33 -5.38 -2.07
CA GLY A 285 -5.63 -6.52 -2.65
C GLY A 285 -4.44 -6.06 -3.51
N ILE A 286 -3.28 -6.62 -3.26
CA ILE A 286 -2.03 -6.27 -3.93
C ILE A 286 -1.44 -7.54 -4.56
N ALA A 287 -1.40 -7.61 -5.88
CA ALA A 287 -0.78 -8.72 -6.60
C ALA A 287 0.68 -8.42 -6.94
N MET A 288 1.50 -9.47 -6.86
CA MET A 288 2.88 -9.42 -7.35
C MET A 288 2.92 -9.55 -8.87
N GLY A 289 3.86 -8.88 -9.54
CA GLY A 289 4.01 -8.91 -10.99
C GLY A 289 4.35 -10.30 -11.55
N SER A 290 4.98 -11.16 -10.75
CA SER A 290 5.22 -12.57 -11.03
C SER A 290 3.98 -13.44 -10.86
N GLY A 291 2.94 -12.94 -10.21
CA GLY A 291 1.75 -13.71 -9.84
C GLY A 291 0.88 -14.15 -11.01
N SER A 292 -0.07 -15.04 -10.72
CA SER A 292 -1.00 -15.62 -11.68
C SER A 292 -1.88 -14.56 -12.35
N PRO A 293 -2.36 -14.78 -13.60
CA PRO A 293 -3.34 -13.89 -14.23
C PRO A 293 -4.61 -13.71 -13.40
N ALA A 294 -5.07 -14.75 -12.68
CA ALA A 294 -6.26 -14.69 -11.83
C ALA A 294 -6.05 -13.74 -10.64
N THR A 295 -4.91 -13.83 -9.97
CA THR A 295 -4.53 -12.95 -8.87
C THR A 295 -4.45 -11.49 -9.32
N LYS A 296 -3.78 -11.25 -10.45
CA LYS A 296 -3.71 -9.89 -11.05
C LYS A 296 -5.07 -9.35 -11.46
N GLY A 297 -5.99 -10.23 -11.91
CA GLY A 297 -7.32 -9.80 -12.36
C GLY A 297 -8.25 -9.35 -11.24
N VAL A 298 -8.01 -9.75 -9.99
CA VAL A 298 -8.85 -9.39 -8.83
C VAL A 298 -8.24 -8.34 -7.92
N ALA A 299 -6.93 -8.12 -8.01
CA ALA A 299 -6.21 -7.18 -7.17
C ALA A 299 -6.50 -5.74 -7.58
N GLN A 300 -6.63 -4.83 -6.62
CA GLN A 300 -6.76 -3.40 -6.88
C GLN A 300 -5.44 -2.74 -7.28
N LEU A 301 -4.32 -3.35 -6.89
CA LEU A 301 -2.97 -2.89 -7.21
C LEU A 301 -2.10 -4.05 -7.69
N VAL A 302 -1.25 -3.81 -8.69
CA VAL A 302 -0.27 -4.79 -9.16
C VAL A 302 1.12 -4.17 -9.14
N LEU A 303 2.06 -4.82 -8.44
CA LEU A 303 3.48 -4.44 -8.41
C LEU A 303 4.17 -5.07 -9.64
N LEU A 304 4.24 -4.35 -10.75
CA LEU A 304 4.70 -4.89 -12.05
C LEU A 304 6.13 -5.40 -12.03
N ASP A 305 7.00 -4.78 -11.21
CA ASP A 305 8.38 -5.21 -11.03
C ASP A 305 8.54 -6.38 -10.04
N GLY A 306 7.45 -6.79 -9.40
CA GLY A 306 7.43 -7.82 -8.39
C GLY A 306 8.27 -7.50 -7.15
N ARG A 307 8.64 -6.23 -6.92
CA ARG A 307 9.47 -5.81 -5.78
C ARG A 307 8.62 -5.46 -4.57
N PHE A 308 8.88 -6.15 -3.47
CA PHE A 308 8.23 -5.88 -2.19
C PHE A 308 8.57 -4.48 -1.66
N SER A 309 9.79 -4.00 -1.90
CA SER A 309 10.27 -2.66 -1.54
C SER A 309 9.53 -1.51 -2.22
N THR A 310 8.68 -1.77 -3.19
CA THR A 310 7.83 -0.76 -3.83
C THR A 310 6.66 -0.36 -2.92
N LEU A 311 6.17 -1.25 -2.03
CA LEU A 311 5.02 -1.00 -1.15
C LEU A 311 5.15 0.23 -0.24
N PRO A 312 6.28 0.51 0.44
CA PRO A 312 6.46 1.74 1.20
C PRO A 312 6.14 2.99 0.40
N SER A 313 6.55 3.02 -0.87
CA SER A 313 6.31 4.16 -1.75
C SER A 313 4.84 4.30 -2.14
N VAL A 314 4.11 3.20 -2.23
CA VAL A 314 2.67 3.16 -2.53
C VAL A 314 1.86 3.68 -1.34
N VAL A 315 2.18 3.24 -0.13
CA VAL A 315 1.57 3.73 1.12
C VAL A 315 1.85 5.22 1.32
N ALA A 316 3.09 5.67 1.08
CA ALA A 316 3.46 7.09 1.17
C ALA A 316 2.67 7.95 0.17
N GLU A 317 2.43 7.44 -1.05
CA GLU A 317 1.62 8.10 -2.07
C GLU A 317 0.15 8.21 -1.63
N GLY A 318 -0.44 7.15 -1.10
CA GLY A 318 -1.80 7.16 -0.55
C GLY A 318 -1.97 8.22 0.56
N ARG A 319 -1.00 8.30 1.48
CA ARG A 319 -0.99 9.31 2.55
C ARG A 319 -0.87 10.74 2.01
N ARG A 320 -0.05 10.94 0.98
CA ARG A 320 0.05 12.21 0.27
C ARG A 320 -1.29 12.64 -0.30
N VAL A 321 -2.02 11.71 -0.94
CA VAL A 321 -3.33 11.98 -1.52
C VAL A 321 -4.33 12.41 -0.46
N ILE A 322 -4.51 11.63 0.60
CA ILE A 322 -5.49 11.96 1.65
C ILE A 322 -5.15 13.28 2.34
N GLY A 323 -3.89 13.49 2.69
CA GLY A 323 -3.48 14.72 3.35
C GLY A 323 -3.66 15.97 2.50
N ASN A 324 -3.49 15.87 1.18
CA ASN A 324 -3.75 16.97 0.26
C ASN A 324 -5.25 17.13 -0.02
N MET A 325 -6.00 16.02 -0.11
CA MET A 325 -7.45 16.05 -0.25
C MET A 325 -8.13 16.79 0.91
N GLU A 326 -7.65 16.63 2.15
CA GLU A 326 -8.17 17.37 3.31
C GLU A 326 -7.99 18.89 3.13
N ARG A 327 -6.84 19.34 2.61
CA ARG A 327 -6.60 20.77 2.32
C ARG A 327 -7.52 21.29 1.23
N VAL A 328 -7.63 20.56 0.14
CA VAL A 328 -8.50 20.91 -1.00
C VAL A 328 -9.97 20.92 -0.57
N ALA A 329 -10.42 19.92 0.19
CA ALA A 329 -11.78 19.86 0.72
C ALA A 329 -12.09 21.07 1.61
N ASN A 330 -11.15 21.50 2.45
CA ASN A 330 -11.33 22.70 3.28
C ASN A 330 -11.55 23.96 2.45
N LEU A 331 -10.84 24.13 1.35
CA LEU A 331 -11.04 25.29 0.44
C LEU A 331 -12.43 25.25 -0.23
N PHE A 332 -12.76 24.10 -0.85
CA PHE A 332 -14.03 23.98 -1.59
C PHE A 332 -15.26 24.03 -0.69
N LEU A 333 -15.25 23.30 0.45
CA LEU A 333 -16.41 23.26 1.35
C LEU A 333 -16.62 24.59 2.08
N THR A 334 -15.56 25.33 2.40
CA THR A 334 -15.74 26.71 2.94
C THR A 334 -16.48 27.59 1.94
N LYS A 335 -16.15 27.50 0.64
CA LYS A 335 -16.89 28.20 -0.42
C LYS A 335 -18.37 27.79 -0.44
N THR A 336 -18.63 26.49 -0.39
CA THR A 336 -20.00 25.98 -0.41
C THR A 336 -20.82 26.54 0.76
N VAL A 337 -20.25 26.54 1.97
CA VAL A 337 -20.92 27.06 3.16
C VAL A 337 -21.24 28.55 3.01
N TYR A 338 -20.23 29.41 2.68
CA TYR A 338 -20.54 30.85 2.56
C TYR A 338 -21.45 31.16 1.39
N ALA A 339 -21.33 30.47 0.26
CA ALA A 339 -22.18 30.72 -0.90
C ALA A 339 -23.65 30.35 -0.62
N THR A 340 -23.89 29.21 0.06
CA THR A 340 -25.24 28.79 0.49
C THR A 340 -25.86 29.81 1.46
N LEU A 341 -25.10 30.19 2.49
CA LEU A 341 -25.61 31.16 3.47
C LEU A 341 -25.90 32.54 2.86
N LEU A 342 -25.04 33.05 2.00
CA LEU A 342 -25.25 34.30 1.30
C LEU A 342 -26.44 34.24 0.35
N SER A 343 -26.59 33.16 -0.40
CA SER A 343 -27.75 32.98 -1.29
C SER A 343 -29.07 33.02 -0.50
N ILE A 344 -29.14 32.36 0.67
CA ILE A 344 -30.30 32.36 1.54
C ILE A 344 -30.53 33.76 2.11
N ALA A 345 -29.50 34.40 2.68
CA ALA A 345 -29.62 35.70 3.33
C ALA A 345 -30.07 36.80 2.35
N ILE A 346 -29.49 36.86 1.15
CA ILE A 346 -29.82 37.84 0.12
C ILE A 346 -31.22 37.55 -0.46
N GLY A 347 -31.58 36.29 -0.66
CA GLY A 347 -32.92 35.88 -1.11
C GLY A 347 -34.02 36.26 -0.11
N LEU A 348 -33.79 36.06 1.20
CA LEU A 348 -34.69 36.47 2.25
C LEU A 348 -34.80 37.99 2.38
N ALA A 349 -33.70 38.71 2.14
CA ALA A 349 -33.71 40.18 2.15
C ALA A 349 -34.41 40.79 0.91
N GLY A 350 -34.68 40.00 -0.14
CA GLY A 350 -35.24 40.47 -1.40
C GLY A 350 -34.31 41.40 -2.18
N TRP A 351 -32.98 41.30 -1.94
CA TRP A 351 -31.99 42.18 -2.56
C TRP A 351 -31.45 41.59 -3.85
N ALA A 352 -30.91 42.47 -4.72
CA ALA A 352 -30.14 42.04 -5.88
C ALA A 352 -28.89 41.23 -5.44
N PHE A 353 -28.61 40.13 -6.12
CA PHE A 353 -27.44 39.30 -5.76
C PHE A 353 -26.14 40.11 -5.91
N ILE A 354 -25.34 40.10 -4.84
CA ILE A 354 -24.15 40.96 -4.70
C ILE A 354 -22.94 40.47 -5.54
N PHE A 355 -23.01 39.29 -6.14
CA PHE A 355 -21.93 38.81 -6.98
C PHE A 355 -22.38 38.60 -8.41
N LEU A 356 -21.53 39.05 -9.33
CA LEU A 356 -21.60 38.60 -10.72
C LEU A 356 -20.84 37.28 -10.88
N PRO A 357 -21.15 36.45 -11.89
CA PRO A 357 -20.42 35.21 -12.15
C PRO A 357 -18.89 35.42 -12.25
N ARG A 358 -18.44 36.53 -12.84
CA ARG A 358 -17.02 36.89 -12.96
C ARG A 358 -16.36 37.20 -11.62
N HIS A 359 -17.08 37.77 -10.63
CA HIS A 359 -16.57 37.93 -9.27
C HIS A 359 -16.30 36.60 -8.60
N LEU A 360 -17.25 35.64 -8.74
CA LEU A 360 -17.08 34.28 -8.20
C LEU A 360 -15.95 33.52 -8.90
N THR A 361 -15.73 33.77 -10.19
CA THR A 361 -14.59 33.23 -10.94
C THR A 361 -13.28 33.77 -10.39
N LEU A 362 -13.20 35.08 -10.14
CA LEU A 362 -12.03 35.74 -9.55
C LEU A 362 -11.69 35.15 -8.17
N VAL A 363 -12.67 35.17 -7.25
CA VAL A 363 -12.52 34.60 -5.90
C VAL A 363 -12.07 33.15 -5.99
N SER A 364 -12.78 32.33 -6.79
CA SER A 364 -12.47 30.91 -6.90
C SER A 364 -11.10 30.66 -7.55
N GLY A 365 -10.72 31.43 -8.55
CA GLY A 365 -9.43 31.30 -9.24
C GLY A 365 -8.25 31.54 -8.31
N LEU A 366 -8.28 32.65 -7.57
CA LEU A 366 -7.18 33.07 -6.70
C LEU A 366 -7.13 32.31 -5.35
N THR A 367 -8.28 31.92 -4.80
CA THR A 367 -8.30 31.36 -3.45
C THR A 367 -8.52 29.85 -3.39
N ILE A 368 -9.01 29.23 -4.46
CA ILE A 368 -9.38 27.80 -4.49
C ILE A 368 -8.75 27.06 -5.65
N GLY A 369 -9.11 27.39 -6.90
CA GLY A 369 -8.80 26.56 -8.08
C GLY A 369 -7.30 26.40 -8.32
N ALA A 370 -6.59 27.49 -8.58
CA ALA A 370 -5.14 27.43 -8.80
C ALA A 370 -4.37 26.94 -7.55
N PRO A 371 -4.68 27.44 -6.32
CA PRO A 371 -4.04 26.90 -5.12
C PRO A 371 -4.33 25.42 -4.87
N ALA A 372 -5.56 24.95 -5.02
CA ALA A 372 -5.91 23.54 -4.81
C ALA A 372 -5.17 22.62 -5.79
N PHE A 373 -5.09 23.05 -7.06
CA PHE A 373 -4.32 22.31 -8.07
C PHE A 373 -2.86 22.18 -7.67
N ILE A 374 -2.20 23.28 -7.32
CA ILE A 374 -0.78 23.28 -6.93
C ILE A 374 -0.58 22.49 -5.62
N LEU A 375 -1.43 22.69 -4.62
CA LEU A 375 -1.36 21.97 -3.35
C LEU A 375 -1.61 20.45 -3.48
N SER A 376 -2.29 19.99 -4.54
CA SER A 376 -2.47 18.57 -4.80
C SER A 376 -1.15 17.83 -5.07
N PHE A 377 -0.11 18.54 -5.51
CA PHE A 377 1.23 17.99 -5.73
C PHE A 377 2.13 18.11 -4.49
N ALA A 378 1.67 18.76 -3.43
CA ALA A 378 2.48 18.98 -2.24
C ALA A 378 2.94 17.66 -1.60
N PRO A 379 4.23 17.53 -1.20
CA PRO A 379 4.67 16.39 -0.42
C PRO A 379 3.95 16.40 0.93
N ASN A 380 3.46 15.22 1.34
CA ASN A 380 2.79 15.03 2.61
C ASN A 380 3.12 13.63 3.16
N LYS A 381 3.87 13.59 4.27
CA LYS A 381 4.28 12.36 4.95
C LYS A 381 3.45 12.08 6.21
N ALA A 382 2.43 12.90 6.49
CA ALA A 382 1.64 12.75 7.70
C ALA A 382 0.89 11.41 7.71
N ARG A 383 0.93 10.71 8.84
CA ARG A 383 0.15 9.49 9.04
C ARG A 383 -1.34 9.78 8.89
N TYR A 384 -2.08 8.82 8.37
CA TYR A 384 -3.53 8.89 8.30
C TYR A 384 -4.12 9.05 9.71
N ARG A 385 -5.20 9.82 9.79
CA ARG A 385 -5.98 10.02 11.03
C ARG A 385 -7.44 9.78 10.73
N PRO A 386 -8.13 8.95 11.52
CA PRO A 386 -9.57 8.75 11.37
C PRO A 386 -10.35 10.04 11.63
N GLY A 387 -11.58 10.14 11.08
CA GLY A 387 -12.45 11.29 11.28
C GLY A 387 -12.20 12.45 10.33
N PHE A 388 -11.85 12.19 9.08
CA PHE A 388 -11.67 13.17 8.01
C PHE A 388 -12.83 14.18 7.91
N VAL A 389 -14.06 13.72 7.78
CA VAL A 389 -15.26 14.57 7.65
C VAL A 389 -15.40 15.50 8.86
N LYS A 390 -15.24 14.99 10.08
CA LYS A 390 -15.32 15.77 11.31
C LYS A 390 -14.27 16.87 11.40
N ARG A 391 -13.05 16.60 10.92
CA ARG A 391 -11.97 17.60 10.87
C ARG A 391 -12.27 18.69 9.86
N VAL A 392 -12.68 18.30 8.66
CA VAL A 392 -13.04 19.24 7.59
C VAL A 392 -14.20 20.13 8.03
N MET A 393 -15.28 19.55 8.58
CA MET A 393 -16.44 20.34 9.04
C MET A 393 -16.10 21.32 10.17
N ARG A 394 -15.21 20.95 11.10
CA ARG A 394 -14.74 21.86 12.16
C ARG A 394 -13.95 23.04 11.64
N PHE A 395 -13.36 22.92 10.48
CA PHE A 395 -12.67 24.01 9.82
C PHE A 395 -13.62 24.85 8.95
N THR A 396 -14.39 24.18 8.09
CA THR A 396 -15.15 24.82 7.01
C THR A 396 -16.40 25.53 7.47
N ILE A 397 -17.13 24.97 8.45
CA ILE A 397 -18.38 25.58 8.93
C ILE A 397 -18.11 26.96 9.55
N PRO A 398 -17.25 27.10 10.57
CA PRO A 398 -17.00 28.41 11.17
C PRO A 398 -16.37 29.40 10.16
N ALA A 399 -15.44 28.95 9.33
CA ALA A 399 -14.84 29.80 8.31
C ALA A 399 -15.87 30.29 7.29
N GLY A 400 -16.74 29.41 6.83
CA GLY A 400 -17.81 29.75 5.88
C GLY A 400 -18.87 30.68 6.47
N ILE A 401 -19.26 30.49 7.72
CA ILE A 401 -20.19 31.40 8.43
C ILE A 401 -19.59 32.80 8.54
N VAL A 402 -18.34 32.89 9.00
CA VAL A 402 -17.67 34.19 9.14
C VAL A 402 -17.48 34.88 7.79
N ALA A 403 -17.10 34.14 6.74
CA ALA A 403 -16.97 34.69 5.40
C ALA A 403 -18.32 35.18 4.84
N ALA A 404 -19.41 34.45 5.09
CA ALA A 404 -20.75 34.87 4.71
C ALA A 404 -21.19 36.14 5.43
N LEU A 405 -21.00 36.22 6.74
CA LEU A 405 -21.31 37.39 7.53
C LEU A 405 -20.53 38.63 7.10
N ALA A 406 -19.22 38.47 6.86
CA ALA A 406 -18.36 39.54 6.40
C ALA A 406 -18.77 40.08 5.00
N ALA A 407 -19.06 39.19 4.05
CA ALA A 407 -19.51 39.58 2.73
C ALA A 407 -20.94 40.17 2.77
N PHE A 408 -21.81 39.66 3.60
CA PHE A 408 -23.16 40.21 3.81
C PHE A 408 -23.10 41.60 4.45
N SER A 409 -22.20 41.84 5.43
CA SER A 409 -21.99 43.15 6.03
C SER A 409 -21.58 44.18 4.97
N ALA A 410 -20.77 43.81 3.99
CA ALA A 410 -20.40 44.72 2.86
C ALA A 410 -21.64 45.05 2.01
N ALA A 411 -22.58 44.11 1.81
CA ALA A 411 -23.82 44.37 1.10
C ALA A 411 -24.75 45.30 1.90
N VAL A 412 -24.83 45.15 3.21
CA VAL A 412 -25.64 45.99 4.09
C VAL A 412 -25.20 47.44 4.04
N LEU A 413 -23.88 47.70 3.96
CA LEU A 413 -23.35 49.05 3.87
C LEU A 413 -23.90 49.86 2.67
N SER A 414 -24.07 49.22 1.50
CA SER A 414 -24.66 49.88 0.33
C SER A 414 -26.15 50.25 0.49
N HIS A 415 -26.84 49.59 1.41
CA HIS A 415 -28.24 49.88 1.71
C HIS A 415 -28.37 50.97 2.78
N ILE A 416 -27.39 51.11 3.65
CA ILE A 416 -27.34 52.12 4.69
C ILE A 416 -26.85 53.46 4.14
N TYR A 417 -25.88 53.42 3.22
CA TYR A 417 -25.23 54.59 2.67
C TYR A 417 -25.66 54.82 1.20
N PRO A 418 -26.58 55.77 0.91
CA PRO A 418 -27.14 55.96 -0.43
C PRO A 418 -26.13 56.37 -1.50
N TRP A 419 -24.94 56.86 -1.10
CA TRP A 419 -23.88 57.25 -2.00
C TRP A 419 -23.01 56.07 -2.49
N ILE A 420 -23.21 54.86 -1.91
CA ILE A 420 -22.53 53.66 -2.37
C ILE A 420 -23.38 53.03 -3.47
N ASN A 421 -22.88 52.96 -4.66
CA ASN A 421 -23.59 52.25 -5.74
C ASN A 421 -23.48 50.73 -5.61
N LEU A 422 -24.38 50.02 -6.29
CA LEU A 422 -24.42 48.56 -6.26
C LEU A 422 -23.12 47.89 -6.73
N GLN A 423 -22.39 48.54 -7.66
CA GLN A 423 -21.16 48.01 -8.20
C GLN A 423 -20.00 48.11 -7.21
N GLU A 424 -19.90 49.24 -6.51
CA GLU A 424 -18.95 49.43 -5.40
C GLU A 424 -19.19 48.43 -4.26
N SER A 425 -20.46 48.18 -3.91
CA SER A 425 -20.84 47.15 -2.94
C SER A 425 -20.39 45.76 -3.38
N ARG A 426 -20.63 45.41 -4.65
CA ARG A 426 -20.17 44.17 -5.25
C ARG A 426 -18.67 44.00 -5.20
N THR A 427 -17.94 45.06 -5.49
CA THR A 427 -16.46 45.08 -5.42
C THR A 427 -16.00 44.87 -3.99
N THR A 428 -16.59 45.60 -3.03
CA THR A 428 -16.26 45.49 -1.60
C THR A 428 -16.46 44.05 -1.10
N ALA A 429 -17.62 43.46 -1.37
CA ALA A 429 -17.90 42.07 -0.97
C ALA A 429 -16.94 41.09 -1.65
N THR A 430 -16.58 41.31 -2.91
CA THR A 430 -15.61 40.45 -3.63
C THR A 430 -14.22 40.52 -3.03
N LEU A 431 -13.75 41.74 -2.68
CA LEU A 431 -12.46 41.98 -2.04
C LEU A 431 -12.41 41.34 -0.64
N VAL A 432 -13.49 41.49 0.17
CA VAL A 432 -13.59 40.85 1.47
C VAL A 432 -13.42 39.32 1.32
N LEU A 433 -14.14 38.68 0.37
CA LEU A 433 -14.00 37.25 0.14
C LEU A 433 -12.62 36.85 -0.38
N CYS A 434 -11.98 37.66 -1.24
CA CYS A 434 -10.61 37.41 -1.68
C CYS A 434 -9.63 37.46 -0.51
N ILE A 435 -9.69 38.48 0.34
CA ILE A 435 -8.81 38.62 1.51
C ILE A 435 -9.00 37.48 2.50
N LEU A 436 -10.24 37.15 2.85
CA LEU A 436 -10.54 36.05 3.75
C LEU A 436 -10.15 34.69 3.14
N GLY A 437 -10.39 34.48 1.84
CA GLY A 437 -9.97 33.29 1.12
C GLY A 437 -8.45 33.11 1.06
N LEU A 438 -7.70 34.18 0.83
CA LEU A 438 -6.23 34.18 0.87
C LEU A 438 -5.70 33.91 2.29
N TRP A 439 -6.38 34.44 3.33
CA TRP A 439 -6.06 34.09 4.73
C TRP A 439 -6.25 32.60 5.01
N ILE A 440 -7.41 32.04 4.61
CA ILE A 440 -7.69 30.61 4.71
C ILE A 440 -6.64 29.78 3.99
N LEU A 441 -6.28 30.17 2.77
CA LEU A 441 -5.20 29.55 2.00
C LEU A 441 -3.87 29.56 2.77
N GLY A 442 -3.50 30.70 3.33
CA GLY A 442 -2.31 30.86 4.16
C GLY A 442 -2.30 29.94 5.37
N VAL A 443 -3.43 29.79 6.06
CA VAL A 443 -3.58 28.86 7.19
C VAL A 443 -3.41 27.40 6.76
N LEU A 444 -3.96 27.02 5.61
CA LEU A 444 -3.87 25.64 5.08
C LEU A 444 -2.49 25.32 4.48
N CYS A 445 -1.72 26.34 4.10
CA CYS A 445 -0.34 26.17 3.63
C CYS A 445 0.65 25.80 4.76
N LYS A 446 0.28 25.98 6.02
CA LYS A 446 1.15 25.62 7.16
C LYS A 446 1.43 24.10 7.23
N PRO A 447 2.68 23.65 7.57
CA PRO A 447 3.87 24.47 7.82
C PRO A 447 4.35 25.17 6.56
N TRP A 448 4.87 26.40 6.75
CA TRP A 448 5.40 27.20 5.66
C TRP A 448 6.66 26.55 5.06
N THR A 449 6.75 26.63 3.73
CA THR A 449 7.92 26.28 2.95
C THR A 449 8.05 27.33 1.84
N TRP A 450 9.24 27.58 1.32
CA TRP A 450 9.52 28.62 0.33
C TRP A 450 8.53 28.64 -0.86
N TRP A 451 8.19 27.46 -1.40
CA TRP A 451 7.28 27.36 -2.54
C TRP A 451 5.81 27.64 -2.18
N LYS A 452 5.38 27.34 -0.92
CA LYS A 452 4.02 27.66 -0.45
C LYS A 452 3.89 29.15 -0.13
N GLU A 453 4.96 29.77 0.37
CA GLU A 453 5.04 31.21 0.51
C GLU A 453 4.97 31.88 -0.86
N GLY A 454 5.72 31.36 -1.84
CA GLY A 454 5.63 31.78 -3.23
C GLY A 454 4.23 31.62 -3.83
N LEU A 455 3.55 30.52 -3.54
CA LEU A 455 2.17 30.31 -3.98
C LEU A 455 1.22 31.39 -3.44
N VAL A 456 1.23 31.62 -2.12
CA VAL A 456 0.36 32.63 -1.50
C VAL A 456 0.72 34.02 -2.01
N ALA A 457 2.01 34.35 -2.09
CA ALA A 457 2.49 35.63 -2.62
C ALA A 457 2.04 35.84 -4.09
N THR A 458 2.10 34.81 -4.93
CA THR A 458 1.61 34.87 -6.31
C THR A 458 0.10 35.13 -6.38
N MET A 459 -0.70 34.52 -5.50
CA MET A 459 -2.14 34.79 -5.47
C MET A 459 -2.46 36.21 -4.99
N VAL A 460 -1.74 36.70 -3.98
CA VAL A 460 -1.84 38.10 -3.53
C VAL A 460 -1.43 39.06 -4.63
N LEU A 461 -0.29 38.79 -5.28
CA LEU A 461 0.17 39.61 -6.40
C LEU A 461 -0.84 39.63 -7.57
N GLY A 462 -1.45 38.45 -7.86
CA GLY A 462 -2.50 38.34 -8.87
C GLY A 462 -3.70 39.25 -8.56
N LEU A 463 -4.13 39.31 -7.29
CA LEU A 463 -5.19 40.23 -6.87
C LEU A 463 -4.76 41.70 -7.05
N VAL A 464 -3.54 42.08 -6.64
CA VAL A 464 -3.00 43.41 -6.80
C VAL A 464 -2.91 43.83 -8.29
N VAL A 465 -2.43 42.94 -9.16
CA VAL A 465 -2.34 43.17 -10.60
C VAL A 465 -3.74 43.40 -11.20
N ILE A 466 -4.74 42.59 -10.80
CA ILE A 466 -6.11 42.76 -11.30
C ILE A 466 -6.69 44.11 -10.89
N LEU A 467 -6.39 44.60 -9.70
CA LEU A 467 -6.85 45.89 -9.24
C LEU A 467 -6.08 47.07 -9.88
N ALA A 468 -4.80 46.87 -10.17
CA ALA A 468 -3.94 47.91 -10.73
C ALA A 468 -4.13 48.11 -12.24
N VAL A 469 -4.43 47.02 -12.98
CA VAL A 469 -4.56 47.08 -14.45
C VAL A 469 -6.02 47.39 -14.84
N PRO A 470 -6.30 48.57 -15.47
CA PRO A 470 -7.66 49.00 -15.77
C PRO A 470 -8.47 47.98 -16.58
N TRP A 471 -7.88 47.39 -17.63
CA TRP A 471 -8.55 46.39 -18.46
C TRP A 471 -8.96 45.14 -17.69
N LEU A 472 -8.14 44.63 -16.77
CA LEU A 472 -8.48 43.48 -15.91
C LEU A 472 -9.59 43.82 -14.93
N ARG A 473 -9.53 45.03 -14.36
CA ARG A 473 -10.53 45.55 -13.45
C ARG A 473 -11.89 45.64 -14.14
N ASP A 474 -11.94 46.19 -15.35
CA ASP A 474 -13.15 46.29 -16.15
C ASP A 474 -13.69 44.91 -16.56
N PHE A 475 -12.79 43.98 -16.92
CA PHE A 475 -13.15 42.59 -17.24
C PHE A 475 -13.86 41.92 -16.06
N PHE A 476 -13.35 42.12 -14.84
CA PHE A 476 -13.99 41.57 -13.63
C PHE A 476 -15.11 42.50 -13.08
N ALA A 477 -15.43 43.63 -13.69
CA ALA A 477 -16.38 44.65 -13.25
C ALA A 477 -16.14 45.09 -11.80
N LEU A 478 -14.92 45.44 -11.50
CA LEU A 478 -14.53 45.95 -10.21
C LEU A 478 -14.42 47.49 -10.30
N ASP A 479 -15.27 48.21 -9.58
CA ASP A 479 -15.12 49.66 -9.37
C ASP A 479 -14.28 49.89 -8.14
N LEU A 480 -13.20 50.70 -8.28
CA LEU A 480 -12.39 51.03 -7.12
C LEU A 480 -13.20 51.92 -6.19
N PRO A 481 -13.51 51.44 -4.98
CA PRO A 481 -14.33 52.19 -4.07
C PRO A 481 -13.57 53.44 -3.53
N GLN A 482 -14.34 54.43 -3.07
CA GLN A 482 -13.78 55.59 -2.39
C GLN A 482 -12.93 55.17 -1.18
N PHE A 483 -12.02 56.06 -0.75
CA PHE A 483 -11.08 55.76 0.35
C PHE A 483 -11.78 55.26 1.63
N THR A 484 -12.95 55.84 1.97
CA THR A 484 -13.76 55.42 3.11
C THR A 484 -14.22 53.94 3.00
N ILE A 485 -14.58 53.51 1.79
CA ILE A 485 -15.01 52.13 1.53
C ILE A 485 -13.83 51.17 1.58
N ILE A 486 -12.64 51.59 1.14
CA ILE A 486 -11.39 50.81 1.27
C ILE A 486 -11.10 50.55 2.76
N VAL A 487 -11.20 51.57 3.60
CA VAL A 487 -11.01 51.43 5.06
C VAL A 487 -12.04 50.48 5.66
N GLN A 488 -13.32 50.58 5.27
CA GLN A 488 -14.38 49.67 5.72
C GLN A 488 -14.11 48.23 5.26
N THR A 489 -13.70 48.04 4.01
CA THR A 489 -13.31 46.72 3.48
C THR A 489 -12.18 46.11 4.30
N ALA A 490 -11.16 46.88 4.62
CA ALA A 490 -10.05 46.45 5.46
C ALA A 490 -10.51 46.09 6.89
N ALA A 491 -11.38 46.93 7.49
CA ALA A 491 -11.91 46.70 8.83
C ALA A 491 -12.78 45.44 8.90
N ILE A 492 -13.68 45.23 7.93
CA ILE A 492 -14.52 44.02 7.84
C ILE A 492 -13.65 42.77 7.66
N SER A 493 -12.65 42.86 6.77
CA SER A 493 -11.74 41.75 6.54
C SER A 493 -10.91 41.40 7.78
N ALA A 494 -10.36 42.40 8.47
CA ALA A 494 -9.63 42.21 9.73
C ALA A 494 -10.49 41.60 10.83
N ALA A 495 -11.71 42.13 11.01
CA ALA A 495 -12.67 41.55 11.95
C ALA A 495 -13.02 40.09 11.58
N GLY A 496 -13.23 39.80 10.29
CA GLY A 496 -13.47 38.46 9.80
C GLY A 496 -12.31 37.51 10.10
N ILE A 497 -11.06 37.94 9.88
CA ILE A 497 -9.87 37.16 10.21
C ILE A 497 -9.83 36.85 11.71
N VAL A 498 -10.03 37.83 12.57
CA VAL A 498 -10.02 37.65 14.03
C VAL A 498 -11.14 36.67 14.46
N LEU A 499 -12.34 36.84 13.93
CA LEU A 499 -13.47 35.94 14.23
C LEU A 499 -13.23 34.51 13.76
N MET A 500 -12.61 34.29 12.58
CA MET A 500 -12.24 32.96 12.12
C MET A 500 -11.23 32.31 13.06
N GLU A 501 -10.22 33.04 13.48
CA GLU A 501 -9.20 32.55 14.40
C GLU A 501 -9.78 32.15 15.77
N LEU A 502 -10.68 32.98 16.30
CA LEU A 502 -11.40 32.68 17.54
C LEU A 502 -12.30 31.44 17.38
N ALA A 503 -13.06 31.38 16.30
CA ALA A 503 -13.96 30.25 16.02
C ALA A 503 -13.20 28.93 15.87
N TRP A 504 -12.04 28.92 15.20
CA TRP A 504 -11.17 27.75 15.12
C TRP A 504 -10.53 27.37 16.46
N GLY A 505 -10.31 28.35 17.34
CA GLY A 505 -9.89 28.12 18.73
C GLY A 505 -10.99 27.39 19.51
N VAL A 506 -12.23 27.89 19.46
CA VAL A 506 -13.40 27.31 20.14
C VAL A 506 -13.73 25.90 19.63
N THR A 507 -13.73 25.69 18.32
CA THR A 507 -14.00 24.35 17.75
C THR A 507 -12.87 23.34 18.02
N GLY A 508 -11.77 23.79 18.63
CA GLY A 508 -10.60 22.98 18.94
C GLY A 508 -9.83 22.49 17.70
N TRP A 509 -10.07 23.10 16.54
CA TRP A 509 -9.34 22.74 15.33
C TRP A 509 -7.85 23.09 15.46
N ARG A 510 -7.51 24.30 15.95
CA ARG A 510 -6.10 24.73 16.12
C ARG A 510 -5.34 23.94 17.18
N THR A 511 -5.92 23.74 18.35
CA THR A 511 -5.27 23.01 19.45
C THR A 511 -4.98 21.55 19.09
N ARG A 512 -5.89 20.92 18.36
CA ARG A 512 -5.69 19.54 17.86
C ARG A 512 -4.69 19.47 16.72
N ALA A 513 -4.69 20.43 15.81
CA ALA A 513 -3.69 20.52 14.73
C ALA A 513 -2.27 20.77 15.29
N GLN A 514 -2.12 21.60 16.33
CA GLN A 514 -0.85 21.83 17.01
C GLN A 514 -0.35 20.61 17.78
N ARG A 515 -1.21 19.95 18.58
CA ARG A 515 -0.86 18.71 19.28
C ARG A 515 -0.50 17.57 18.33
N ALA A 516 -1.12 17.54 17.18
CA ALA A 516 -0.84 16.58 16.15
C ALA A 516 0.51 16.81 15.44
N LYS A 517 0.95 18.06 15.30
CA LYS A 517 2.27 18.41 14.76
C LYS A 517 3.40 18.09 15.74
N LEU A 518 3.18 18.31 17.03
CA LEU A 518 4.13 17.96 18.08
C LEU A 518 4.35 16.45 18.18
N ARG A 519 3.28 15.64 18.03
CA ARG A 519 3.39 14.17 18.01
C ARG A 519 3.98 13.60 16.71
N ALA A 520 4.03 14.34 15.64
CA ALA A 520 4.67 13.92 14.39
C ALA A 520 6.14 14.36 14.31
N ALA A 521 6.57 15.22 15.22
CA ALA A 521 7.97 15.69 15.34
C ALA A 521 8.74 14.96 16.46
N SER A 522 8.03 14.24 17.34
CA SER A 522 8.58 13.29 18.32
C SER A 522 8.52 11.86 17.78
#